data_6f9380b4b1ceede86bc8d2af7a9048d6
#
_entry.id   6f9380b4b1ceede86bc8d2af7a9048d6
#
_cell.length_a   1.000
_cell.length_b   1.000
_cell.length_c   1.000
_cell.angle_alpha   90.00
_cell.angle_beta   90.00
_cell.angle_gamma   90.00
#
_symmetry.space_group_name_H-M   'P 1'
#
loop_
_entity.id
_entity.type
_entity.pdbx_description
1 polymer ?
#
loop_
_entity_poly.entity_id
_entity_poly.type
_entity_poly.pdbx_seq_one_letter_code
_entity_poly.pdbx_strand_id
1 'polypeptide(L)'
;MTTLQVEAAAVRDVSGTVYALAQPARHHNVLHLMHERGVKPDSSDWGQGFLLNNGRYVNRKQAAMVALRAGQIKNIPIENDRDYLLSEDLW
;
A
#
# COMPACT_ATOMS: atom_id res chain seq x y z
N MET A 1 3.72 11.93 -20.56
CA MET A 1 3.96 10.75 -19.73
C MET A 1 3.37 10.95 -18.34
N THR A 2 2.66 9.94 -17.85
CA THR A 2 2.08 10.03 -16.51
C THR A 2 3.13 9.66 -15.46
N THR A 3 3.31 10.52 -14.46
CA THR A 3 4.21 10.24 -13.35
C THR A 3 3.63 9.09 -12.52
N LEU A 4 4.46 8.13 -12.13
CA LEU A 4 4.04 7.07 -11.22
C LEU A 4 3.66 7.65 -9.86
N GLN A 5 2.53 7.23 -9.35
CA GLN A 5 2.00 7.66 -8.06
C GLN A 5 1.40 6.48 -7.32
N VAL A 6 1.40 6.57 -6.00
CA VAL A 6 0.67 5.63 -5.15
C VAL A 6 -0.81 5.99 -5.23
N GLU A 7 -1.65 5.03 -5.57
CA GLU A 7 -3.06 5.28 -5.87
C GLU A 7 -4.02 4.67 -4.86
N ALA A 8 -3.71 3.48 -4.34
CA ALA A 8 -4.63 2.78 -3.44
C ALA A 8 -3.88 1.91 -2.44
N ALA A 9 -4.41 1.79 -1.23
CA ALA A 9 -3.95 0.82 -0.27
C ALA A 9 -4.31 -0.59 -0.75
N ALA A 10 -3.39 -1.53 -0.62
CA ALA A 10 -3.57 -2.89 -1.12
C ALA A 10 -3.00 -3.91 -0.14
N VAL A 11 -3.58 -5.10 -0.13
CA VAL A 11 -3.12 -6.22 0.68
C VAL A 11 -3.09 -7.46 -0.20
N ARG A 12 -2.02 -8.23 -0.08
CA ARG A 12 -1.88 -9.50 -0.79
C ARG A 12 -2.26 -10.65 0.14
N ASP A 13 -2.98 -11.63 -0.36
CA ASP A 13 -3.31 -12.82 0.42
C ASP A 13 -2.21 -13.88 0.32
N VAL A 14 -2.37 -14.97 1.08
CA VAL A 14 -1.36 -16.05 1.10
C VAL A 14 -1.21 -16.76 -0.24
N SER A 15 -2.17 -16.62 -1.15
CA SER A 15 -2.08 -17.19 -2.50
C SER A 15 -1.43 -16.25 -3.51
N GLY A 16 -1.16 -15.00 -3.12
CA GLY A 16 -0.59 -13.98 -3.99
C GLY A 16 -1.62 -13.08 -4.67
N THR A 17 -2.91 -13.26 -4.37
CA THR A 17 -3.96 -12.40 -4.92
C THR A 17 -3.97 -11.05 -4.21
N VAL A 18 -4.08 -9.97 -4.98
CA VAL A 18 -4.06 -8.60 -4.46
C VAL A 18 -5.49 -8.08 -4.30
N TYR A 19 -5.78 -7.53 -3.12
CA TYR A 19 -7.04 -6.86 -2.81
C TYR A 19 -6.75 -5.39 -2.56
N ALA A 20 -7.53 -4.51 -3.15
CA ALA A 20 -7.32 -3.07 -3.01
C ALA A 20 -8.65 -2.34 -3.00
N LEU A 21 -8.67 -1.19 -2.33
CA LEU A 21 -9.82 -0.28 -2.32
C LEU A 21 -9.34 1.12 -2.68
N ALA A 22 -10.16 1.83 -3.43
CA ALA A 22 -9.84 3.20 -3.85
C ALA A 22 -9.72 4.14 -2.65
N GLN A 23 -8.93 5.21 -2.81
CA GLN A 23 -8.85 6.28 -1.83
C GLN A 23 -10.25 6.79 -1.46
N PRO A 24 -10.49 7.18 -0.22
CA PRO A 24 -9.53 7.30 0.89
C PRO A 24 -9.42 6.05 1.76
N ALA A 25 -9.77 4.87 1.26
CA ALA A 25 -9.66 3.64 2.01
C ALA A 25 -8.20 3.36 2.41
N ARG A 26 -8.02 2.79 3.59
CA ARG A 26 -6.71 2.46 4.16
C ARG A 26 -6.56 0.96 4.29
N HIS A 27 -5.39 0.50 4.71
CA HIS A 27 -5.12 -0.93 4.83
C HIS A 27 -6.13 -1.64 5.73
N HIS A 28 -6.56 -1.03 6.85
CA HIS A 28 -7.55 -1.67 7.72
C HIS A 28 -8.89 -1.92 7.02
N ASN A 29 -9.27 -1.06 6.08
CA ASN A 29 -10.49 -1.28 5.29
C ASN A 29 -10.35 -2.49 4.37
N VAL A 30 -9.18 -2.65 3.74
CA VAL A 30 -8.89 -3.81 2.89
C VAL A 30 -8.85 -5.09 3.71
N LEU A 31 -8.19 -5.05 4.87
CA LEU A 31 -8.11 -6.20 5.78
C LEU A 31 -9.49 -6.62 6.27
N HIS A 32 -10.37 -5.66 6.55
CA HIS A 32 -11.75 -5.95 6.94
C HIS A 32 -12.52 -6.66 5.83
N LEU A 33 -12.37 -6.18 4.60
CA LEU A 33 -12.99 -6.82 3.43
C LEU A 33 -12.52 -8.27 3.27
N MET A 34 -11.21 -8.50 3.42
CA MET A 34 -10.63 -9.85 3.33
C MET A 34 -11.18 -10.76 4.43
N HIS A 35 -11.29 -10.23 5.65
CA HIS A 35 -11.84 -10.97 6.78
C HIS A 35 -13.29 -11.39 6.50
N GLU A 36 -14.13 -10.49 5.98
CA GLU A 36 -15.50 -10.79 5.61
C GLU A 36 -15.61 -11.88 4.56
N ARG A 37 -14.61 -11.99 3.68
CA ARG A 37 -14.59 -12.99 2.61
C ARG A 37 -13.87 -14.29 3.03
N GLY A 38 -13.38 -14.35 4.26
CA GLY A 38 -12.64 -15.52 4.74
C GLY A 38 -11.28 -15.69 4.10
N VAL A 39 -10.68 -14.59 3.62
CA VAL A 39 -9.38 -14.59 2.97
C VAL A 39 -8.30 -14.21 3.97
N LYS A 40 -7.21 -14.98 3.98
CA LYS A 40 -6.11 -14.76 4.92
C LYS A 40 -5.03 -13.89 4.31
N PRO A 41 -4.69 -12.73 4.92
CA PRO A 41 -3.60 -11.91 4.41
C PRO A 41 -2.24 -12.57 4.60
N ASP A 42 -1.32 -12.29 3.68
CA ASP A 42 0.07 -12.68 3.78
C ASP A 42 0.73 -11.89 4.92
N SER A 43 1.38 -12.56 5.85
CA SER A 43 2.02 -11.92 7.00
C SER A 43 3.46 -11.45 6.73
N SER A 44 3.98 -11.70 5.52
CA SER A 44 5.32 -11.25 5.15
C SER A 44 5.33 -9.75 4.83
N ASP A 45 6.53 -9.21 4.56
CA ASP A 45 6.69 -7.81 4.14
C ASP A 45 5.96 -7.47 2.84
N TRP A 46 5.56 -8.49 2.07
CA TRP A 46 4.81 -8.32 0.83
C TRP A 46 3.30 -8.34 1.04
N GLY A 47 2.83 -8.59 2.27
CA GLY A 47 1.40 -8.70 2.55
C GLY A 47 0.66 -7.39 2.46
N GLN A 48 1.24 -6.31 2.96
CA GLN A 48 0.65 -4.98 2.89
C GLN A 48 1.47 -4.10 1.96
N GLY A 49 0.80 -3.39 1.06
CA GLY A 49 1.45 -2.53 0.10
C GLY A 49 0.46 -1.57 -0.53
N PHE A 50 0.71 -1.22 -1.77
CA PHE A 50 -0.09 -0.24 -2.50
C PHE A 50 -0.16 -0.62 -3.96
N LEU A 51 -1.23 -0.17 -4.62
CA LEU A 51 -1.28 -0.14 -6.07
C LEU A 51 -0.84 1.23 -6.56
N LEU A 52 -0.04 1.22 -7.59
CA LEU A 52 0.34 2.44 -8.32
C LEU A 52 -0.71 2.74 -9.38
N ASN A 53 -0.65 3.95 -9.93
CA ASN A 53 -1.58 4.38 -10.97
C ASN A 53 -1.44 3.62 -12.29
N ASN A 54 -0.42 2.78 -12.44
CA ASN A 54 -0.28 1.86 -13.58
C ASN A 54 -0.80 0.44 -13.27
N GLY A 55 -1.41 0.23 -12.10
CA GLY A 55 -1.95 -1.06 -11.68
C GLY A 55 -0.95 -2.01 -11.04
N ARG A 56 0.32 -1.60 -10.91
CA ARG A 56 1.36 -2.44 -10.32
C ARG A 56 1.28 -2.44 -8.80
N TYR A 57 1.39 -3.63 -8.20
CA TYR A 57 1.49 -3.78 -6.75
C TYR A 57 2.95 -3.59 -6.31
N VAL A 58 3.14 -2.79 -5.27
CA VAL A 58 4.45 -2.60 -4.63
C VAL A 58 4.30 -2.75 -3.13
N ASN A 59 5.39 -3.16 -2.45
CA ASN A 59 5.35 -3.21 -0.99
C ASN A 59 5.47 -1.79 -0.41
N ARG A 60 5.35 -1.69 0.91
CA ARG A 60 5.34 -0.37 1.57
C ARG A 60 6.66 0.38 1.44
N LYS A 61 7.79 -0.32 1.37
CA LYS A 61 9.11 0.31 1.17
C LYS A 61 9.24 0.89 -0.24
N GLN A 62 8.85 0.11 -1.24
CA GLN A 62 8.85 0.57 -2.63
C GLN A 62 7.88 1.73 -2.82
N ALA A 63 6.72 1.66 -2.19
CA ALA A 63 5.71 2.71 -2.27
C ALA A 63 6.22 4.03 -1.68
N ALA A 64 7.00 3.98 -0.61
CA ALA A 64 7.58 5.19 -0.02
C ALA A 64 8.46 5.93 -1.03
N MET A 65 9.27 5.21 -1.79
CA MET A 65 10.11 5.80 -2.82
C MET A 65 9.30 6.42 -3.96
N VAL A 66 8.25 5.72 -4.39
CA VAL A 66 7.36 6.23 -5.45
C VAL A 66 6.65 7.50 -4.97
N ALA A 67 6.11 7.47 -3.75
CA ALA A 67 5.39 8.61 -3.18
C ALA A 67 6.31 9.84 -3.02
N LEU A 68 7.55 9.61 -2.60
CA LEU A 68 8.53 10.68 -2.46
C LEU A 68 8.82 11.33 -3.81
N ARG A 69 9.10 10.52 -4.84
CA ARG A 69 9.40 11.01 -6.19
C ARG A 69 8.20 11.72 -6.83
N ALA A 70 7.00 11.28 -6.49
CA ALA A 70 5.77 11.89 -6.99
C ALA A 70 5.35 13.15 -6.23
N GLY A 71 6.05 13.49 -5.16
CA GLY A 71 5.69 14.64 -4.32
C GLY A 71 4.50 14.38 -3.41
N GLN A 72 4.09 13.13 -3.24
CA GLN A 72 2.97 12.77 -2.37
C GLN A 72 3.35 12.82 -0.89
N ILE A 73 4.63 12.63 -0.59
CA ILE A 73 5.21 12.83 0.75
C ILE A 73 6.48 13.68 0.59
N LYS A 74 6.86 14.38 1.65
CA LYS A 74 8.04 15.26 1.63
C LYS A 74 9.33 14.54 2.02
N ASN A 75 9.22 13.56 2.90
CA ASN A 75 10.36 12.80 3.41
C ASN A 75 9.97 11.34 3.56
N ILE A 76 10.95 10.45 3.49
CA ILE A 76 10.72 9.04 3.82
C ILE A 76 10.34 8.97 5.31
N PRO A 77 9.23 8.29 5.66
CA PRO A 77 8.83 8.15 7.08
C PRO A 77 9.81 7.23 7.79
N ILE A 78 10.67 7.80 8.63
CA ILE A 78 11.68 7.06 9.40
C ILE A 78 11.37 7.05 10.89
N GLU A 79 10.19 7.48 11.27
CA GLU A 79 9.74 7.53 12.64
C GLU A 79 9.66 6.11 13.22
N ASN A 80 10.24 5.90 14.42
CA ASN A 80 10.30 4.58 15.07
C ASN A 80 11.05 3.53 14.22
N ASP A 81 12.15 3.93 13.58
CA ASP A 81 12.94 3.07 12.68
C ASP A 81 12.14 2.52 11.49
N ARG A 82 11.04 3.16 11.18
CA ARG A 82 10.18 2.79 10.07
C ARG A 82 10.68 3.43 8.78
N ASP A 83 10.92 2.61 7.75
CA ASP A 83 11.33 3.09 6.41
C ASP A 83 10.29 2.74 5.35
N TYR A 84 9.03 2.57 5.75
CA TYR A 84 7.96 2.15 4.86
C TYR A 84 6.76 3.11 4.96
N LEU A 85 5.95 3.14 3.90
CA LEU A 85 4.80 4.00 3.79
C LEU A 85 3.59 3.38 4.48
N LEU A 86 2.83 4.20 5.21
CA LEU A 86 1.51 3.83 5.71
C LEU A 86 0.45 4.62 4.93
N SER A 87 -0.75 4.07 4.81
CA SER A 87 -1.82 4.77 4.10
C SER A 87 -2.18 6.10 4.76
N GLU A 88 -2.09 6.22 6.08
CA GLU A 88 -2.31 7.50 6.77
C GLU A 88 -1.24 8.56 6.48
N ASP A 89 -0.12 8.20 5.89
CA ASP A 89 0.87 9.18 5.43
C ASP A 89 0.39 9.91 4.17
N LEU A 90 -0.58 9.33 3.47
CA LEU A 90 -1.08 9.84 2.20
C LEU A 90 -2.49 10.43 2.32
N TRP A 91 -3.35 9.77 3.06
CA TRP A 91 -4.73 10.22 3.20
C TRP A 91 -5.39 9.74 4.54
#